data_9e0f1e3ed6fde416888033620e6bc958
#
_entry.id   9e0f1e3ed6fde416888033620e6bc958
#
_cell.length_a   1.000
_cell.length_b   1.000
_cell.length_c   1.000
_cell.angle_alpha   90.00
_cell.angle_beta   90.00
_cell.angle_gamma   90.00
#
_symmetry.space_group_name_H-M   'P 1'
#
loop_
_entity.id
_entity.type
_entity.pdbx_description
1 polymer ?
#
loop_
_entity_poly.entity_id
_entity_poly.type
_entity_poly.pdbx_seq_one_letter_code
_entity_poly.pdbx_strand_id
1 'polypeptide(L)'
;FIFYKTKSWKKIDKESQKSFELFIKAFEKNIEVFDTPSYFDEIPKHHKIIHETDMANNFQFYYKKSKKKLSKEMISAIERGMKYSAKEYAEAIDFMKQSYKSYQEVFEDYHGVLTPCTTGVADKGLKSTGSPEFCTVWTYMGLPSISLPLLTGTNNLPLGIQLIGDKLDDLRFLGVANWLEKNCKKYAK
;
A
#
# COMPACT_ATOMS: atom_id res chain seq x y z
N PHE A 1 -14.97 0.82 -9.78
CA PHE A 1 -13.65 0.83 -9.14
C PHE A 1 -12.63 1.49 -10.04
N ILE A 2 -11.62 2.13 -9.43
CA ILE A 2 -10.37 2.48 -10.11
C ILE A 2 -9.36 1.35 -9.89
N PHE A 3 -8.60 0.98 -10.92
CA PHE A 3 -7.41 0.16 -10.78
C PHE A 3 -6.17 0.97 -11.18
N TYR A 4 -5.22 1.15 -10.26
CA TYR A 4 -3.98 1.84 -10.59
C TYR A 4 -2.86 0.88 -11.00
N LYS A 5 -2.33 1.09 -12.20
CA LYS A 5 -1.03 0.58 -12.60
C LYS A 5 0.04 1.58 -12.14
N THR A 6 0.50 1.41 -10.90
CA THR A 6 1.54 2.28 -10.33
C THR A 6 2.87 2.10 -11.06
N LYS A 7 3.84 3.00 -10.83
CA LYS A 7 5.22 2.84 -11.37
C LYS A 7 5.87 1.52 -10.96
N SER A 8 5.47 0.95 -9.83
CA SER A 8 5.93 -0.35 -9.34
C SER A 8 5.33 -1.54 -10.09
N TRP A 9 4.35 -1.33 -10.99
CA TRP A 9 3.77 -2.38 -11.82
C TRP A 9 4.84 -3.21 -12.56
N LYS A 10 5.89 -2.55 -13.05
CA LYS A 10 7.01 -3.20 -13.77
C LYS A 10 7.83 -4.15 -12.91
N LYS A 11 7.70 -4.08 -11.57
CA LYS A 11 8.41 -4.94 -10.61
C LYS A 11 7.62 -6.21 -10.26
N ILE A 12 6.36 -6.29 -10.66
CA ILE A 12 5.54 -7.49 -10.47
C ILE A 12 6.03 -8.56 -11.43
N ASP A 13 6.13 -9.81 -10.95
CA ASP A 13 6.47 -10.94 -11.82
C ASP A 13 5.41 -11.12 -12.93
N LYS A 14 5.85 -11.68 -14.07
CA LYS A 14 5.01 -11.77 -15.28
C LYS A 14 3.75 -12.59 -15.09
N GLU A 15 3.79 -13.64 -14.28
CA GLU A 15 2.64 -14.50 -14.03
C GLU A 15 1.59 -13.76 -13.19
N SER A 16 2.04 -13.09 -12.13
CA SER A 16 1.17 -12.21 -11.32
C SER A 16 0.60 -11.05 -12.13
N GLN A 17 1.39 -10.40 -13.00
CA GLN A 17 0.87 -9.37 -13.92
C GLN A 17 -0.27 -9.91 -14.78
N LYS A 18 -0.08 -11.10 -15.38
CA LYS A 18 -1.11 -11.75 -16.20
C LYS A 18 -2.38 -12.03 -15.39
N SER A 19 -2.26 -12.47 -14.16
CA SER A 19 -3.41 -12.72 -13.27
C SER A 19 -4.21 -11.44 -12.99
N PHE A 20 -3.52 -10.32 -12.72
CA PHE A 20 -4.17 -9.02 -12.58
C PHE A 20 -4.84 -8.56 -13.88
N GLU A 21 -4.21 -8.73 -15.02
CA GLU A 21 -4.78 -8.33 -16.33
C GLU A 21 -6.02 -9.15 -16.67
N LEU A 22 -6.02 -10.44 -16.40
CA LEU A 22 -7.20 -11.29 -16.57
C LEU A 22 -8.34 -10.87 -15.63
N PHE A 23 -8.03 -10.51 -14.40
CA PHE A 23 -9.02 -9.99 -13.45
C PHE A 23 -9.63 -8.67 -13.93
N ILE A 24 -8.81 -7.71 -14.35
CA ILE A 24 -9.28 -6.42 -14.89
C ILE A 24 -10.18 -6.64 -16.10
N LYS A 25 -9.78 -7.51 -17.03
CA LYS A 25 -10.59 -7.85 -18.22
C LYS A 25 -11.92 -8.50 -17.85
N ALA A 26 -11.91 -9.41 -16.86
CA ALA A 26 -13.12 -10.09 -16.42
C ALA A 26 -14.15 -9.13 -15.77
N PHE A 27 -13.68 -8.01 -15.23
CA PHE A 27 -14.48 -6.98 -14.58
C PHE A 27 -14.45 -5.64 -15.31
N GLU A 28 -14.16 -5.62 -16.60
CA GLU A 28 -14.02 -4.39 -17.41
C GLU A 28 -15.21 -3.42 -17.33
N LYS A 29 -16.42 -3.94 -17.03
CA LYS A 29 -17.62 -3.11 -16.81
C LYS A 29 -17.65 -2.39 -15.45
N ASN A 30 -16.80 -2.80 -14.52
CA ASN A 30 -16.79 -2.31 -13.15
C ASN A 30 -15.44 -1.67 -12.77
N ILE A 31 -14.42 -1.83 -13.60
CA ILE A 31 -13.06 -1.36 -13.33
C ILE A 31 -12.60 -0.45 -14.45
N GLU A 32 -12.20 0.75 -14.07
CA GLU A 32 -11.50 1.69 -14.94
C GLU A 32 -10.01 1.70 -14.55
N VAL A 33 -9.13 1.65 -15.54
CA VAL A 33 -7.67 1.61 -15.31
C VAL A 33 -7.08 2.99 -15.53
N PHE A 34 -6.37 3.49 -14.54
CA PHE A 34 -5.69 4.78 -14.59
C PHE A 34 -4.21 4.66 -14.23
N ASP A 35 -3.43 5.60 -14.70
CA ASP A 35 -2.12 5.89 -14.14
C ASP A 35 -2.27 6.66 -12.82
N THR A 36 -1.28 6.51 -11.94
CA THR A 36 -1.29 7.23 -10.67
C THR A 36 -1.11 8.74 -10.87
N PRO A 37 -1.77 9.58 -10.08
CA PRO A 37 -1.51 11.01 -10.04
C PRO A 37 -0.01 11.31 -9.84
N SER A 38 0.51 12.33 -10.52
CA SER A 38 1.96 12.63 -10.51
C SER A 38 2.53 12.91 -9.11
N TYR A 39 1.74 13.50 -8.21
CA TYR A 39 2.19 13.77 -6.84
C TYR A 39 2.40 12.49 -5.99
N PHE A 40 1.90 11.34 -6.44
CA PHE A 40 2.20 10.05 -5.78
C PHE A 40 3.69 9.72 -5.79
N ASP A 41 4.45 10.27 -6.73
CA ASP A 41 5.89 10.05 -6.83
C ASP A 41 6.69 10.65 -5.66
N GLU A 42 6.18 11.71 -5.04
CA GLU A 42 6.78 12.37 -3.89
C GLU A 42 6.41 11.69 -2.56
N ILE A 43 5.31 10.93 -2.53
CA ILE A 43 4.80 10.30 -1.31
C ILE A 43 5.84 9.40 -0.63
N PRO A 44 6.59 8.52 -1.31
CA PRO A 44 7.57 7.66 -0.64
C PRO A 44 8.64 8.43 0.14
N LYS A 45 9.05 9.60 -0.35
CA LYS A 45 10.01 10.48 0.33
C LYS A 45 9.40 11.03 1.63
N HIS A 46 8.22 11.61 1.56
CA HIS A 46 7.54 12.21 2.71
C HIS A 46 7.10 11.14 3.74
N HIS A 47 6.60 9.99 3.26
CA HIS A 47 6.31 8.83 4.11
C HIS A 47 7.53 8.39 4.92
N LYS A 48 8.69 8.30 4.27
CA LYS A 48 9.94 7.90 4.92
C LYS A 48 10.33 8.87 6.03
N ILE A 49 10.19 10.18 5.82
CA ILE A 49 10.49 11.20 6.84
C ILE A 49 9.62 10.99 8.08
N ILE A 50 8.30 10.88 7.91
CA ILE A 50 7.38 10.66 9.03
C ILE A 50 7.71 9.33 9.72
N HIS A 51 7.76 8.24 8.96
CA HIS A 51 7.95 6.90 9.49
C HIS A 51 9.26 6.77 10.30
N GLU A 52 10.38 7.24 9.77
CA GLU A 52 11.67 7.14 10.44
C GLU A 52 11.77 8.10 11.64
N THR A 53 11.17 9.29 11.58
CA THR A 53 11.11 10.21 12.72
C THR A 53 10.27 9.64 13.84
N ASP A 54 9.11 9.07 13.54
CA ASP A 54 8.25 8.41 14.51
C ASP A 54 8.92 7.16 15.11
N MET A 55 9.64 6.38 14.30
CA MET A 55 10.47 5.27 14.81
C MET A 55 11.53 5.78 15.78
N ALA A 56 12.24 6.86 15.44
CA ALA A 56 13.27 7.43 16.31
C ALA A 56 12.69 7.88 17.65
N ASN A 57 11.51 8.48 17.65
CA ASN A 57 10.82 8.93 18.85
C ASN A 57 10.31 7.74 19.70
N ASN A 58 9.55 6.84 19.10
CA ASN A 58 8.86 5.76 19.80
C ASN A 58 9.81 4.67 20.30
N PHE A 59 10.90 4.40 19.60
CA PHE A 59 11.88 3.38 19.97
C PHE A 59 13.14 3.92 20.63
N GLN A 60 13.20 5.21 20.98
CA GLN A 60 14.36 5.83 21.61
C GLN A 60 14.81 5.11 22.88
N PHE A 61 13.87 4.67 23.71
CA PHE A 61 14.15 3.93 24.94
C PHE A 61 14.90 2.62 24.65
N TYR A 62 14.42 1.84 23.73
CA TYR A 62 15.04 0.55 23.35
C TYR A 62 16.38 0.77 22.65
N TYR A 63 16.50 1.81 21.83
CA TYR A 63 17.75 2.19 21.19
C TYR A 63 18.83 2.52 22.22
N LYS A 64 18.51 3.27 23.27
CA LYS A 64 19.46 3.63 24.33
C LYS A 64 19.83 2.46 25.25
N LYS A 65 18.85 1.62 25.64
CA LYS A 65 19.07 0.58 26.63
C LYS A 65 19.37 -0.81 26.08
N SER A 66 18.96 -1.10 24.87
CA SER A 66 18.97 -2.46 24.31
C SER A 66 19.34 -2.50 22.83
N LYS A 67 20.15 -1.56 22.33
CA LYS A 67 20.51 -1.43 20.91
C LYS A 67 20.93 -2.76 20.27
N LYS A 68 21.69 -3.58 21.00
CA LYS A 68 22.17 -4.90 20.53
C LYS A 68 21.05 -5.91 20.23
N LYS A 69 19.83 -5.69 20.72
CA LYS A 69 18.66 -6.54 20.48
C LYS A 69 17.80 -6.08 19.29
N LEU A 70 18.09 -4.91 18.73
CA LEU A 70 17.40 -4.38 17.55
C LEU A 70 18.05 -4.90 16.27
N SER A 71 17.26 -5.07 15.22
CA SER A 71 17.80 -5.40 13.90
C SER A 71 18.63 -4.23 13.33
N LYS A 72 19.51 -4.54 12.40
CA LYS A 72 20.34 -3.52 11.73
C LYS A 72 19.47 -2.50 10.97
N GLU A 73 18.42 -2.98 10.35
CA GLU A 73 17.46 -2.16 9.60
C GLU A 73 16.76 -1.16 10.51
N MET A 74 16.28 -1.64 11.66
CA MET A 74 15.62 -0.80 12.67
C MET A 74 16.58 0.24 13.24
N ILE A 75 17.81 -0.15 13.58
CA ILE A 75 18.85 0.79 14.05
C ILE A 75 19.09 1.87 12.98
N SER A 76 19.26 1.47 11.72
CA SER A 76 19.51 2.41 10.63
C SER A 76 18.33 3.38 10.41
N ALA A 77 17.10 2.90 10.52
CA ALA A 77 15.91 3.75 10.38
C ALA A 77 15.82 4.77 11.54
N ILE A 78 16.05 4.34 12.77
CA ILE A 78 16.09 5.22 13.95
C ILE A 78 17.18 6.30 13.78
N GLU A 79 18.39 5.90 13.37
CA GLU A 79 19.50 6.83 13.18
C GLU A 79 19.28 7.84 12.06
N ARG A 80 18.54 7.48 11.00
CA ARG A 80 18.10 8.43 9.97
C ARG A 80 17.01 9.34 10.50
N GLY A 81 16.02 8.79 11.23
CA GLY A 81 14.94 9.56 11.83
C GLY A 81 15.41 10.65 12.78
N MET A 82 16.50 10.39 13.55
CA MET A 82 17.12 11.40 14.42
C MET A 82 17.74 12.58 13.67
N LYS A 83 17.94 12.50 12.35
CA LYS A 83 18.58 13.54 11.53
C LYS A 83 17.59 14.47 10.86
N TYR A 84 16.33 14.06 10.72
CA TYR A 84 15.31 14.92 10.13
C TYR A 84 15.01 16.10 11.06
N SER A 85 14.88 17.28 10.47
CA SER A 85 14.50 18.49 11.16
C SER A 85 12.99 18.53 11.45
N ALA A 86 12.59 19.32 12.44
CA ALA A 86 11.17 19.60 12.70
C ALA A 86 10.46 20.21 11.48
N LYS A 87 11.18 21.00 10.66
CA LYS A 87 10.66 21.58 9.43
C LYS A 87 10.34 20.50 8.41
N GLU A 88 11.25 19.58 8.12
CA GLU A 88 11.04 18.48 7.17
C GLU A 88 9.85 17.59 7.61
N TYR A 89 9.74 17.31 8.90
CA TYR A 89 8.61 16.54 9.44
C TYR A 89 7.29 17.27 9.27
N ALA A 90 7.24 18.57 9.57
CA ALA A 90 6.03 19.40 9.40
C ALA A 90 5.61 19.47 7.91
N GLU A 91 6.56 19.70 7.01
CA GLU A 91 6.31 19.71 5.56
C GLU A 91 5.77 18.35 5.06
N ALA A 92 6.29 17.23 5.59
CA ALA A 92 5.80 15.90 5.25
C ALA A 92 4.37 15.67 5.76
N ILE A 93 4.03 16.14 6.96
CA ILE A 93 2.66 16.08 7.50
C ILE A 93 1.70 16.93 6.68
N ASP A 94 2.10 18.13 6.28
CA ASP A 94 1.23 19.02 5.49
C ASP A 94 1.02 18.45 4.08
N PHE A 95 2.04 17.89 3.46
CA PHE A 95 1.91 17.20 2.18
C PHE A 95 0.97 15.98 2.28
N MET A 96 1.00 15.25 3.39
CA MET A 96 0.07 14.14 3.66
C MET A 96 -1.39 14.60 3.65
N LYS A 97 -1.68 15.70 4.37
CA LYS A 97 -3.04 16.26 4.43
C LYS A 97 -3.53 16.74 3.08
N GLN A 98 -2.65 17.43 2.32
CA GLN A 98 -2.96 17.92 0.98
C GLN A 98 -3.18 16.75 0.01
N SER A 99 -2.33 15.71 0.06
CA SER A 99 -2.48 14.53 -0.77
C SER A 99 -3.82 13.83 -0.56
N TYR A 100 -4.24 13.67 0.70
CA TYR A 100 -5.56 13.11 1.00
C TYR A 100 -6.69 14.01 0.49
N LYS A 101 -6.63 15.32 0.76
CA LYS A 101 -7.65 16.27 0.31
C LYS A 101 -7.82 16.26 -1.22
N SER A 102 -6.72 16.17 -1.96
CA SER A 102 -6.75 16.10 -3.42
C SER A 102 -7.25 14.76 -3.96
N TYR A 103 -7.34 13.74 -3.10
CA TYR A 103 -7.71 12.39 -3.48
C TYR A 103 -9.11 11.98 -3.05
N GLN A 104 -9.68 12.62 -2.03
CA GLN A 104 -10.96 12.22 -1.43
C GLN A 104 -12.13 12.20 -2.42
N GLU A 105 -12.15 13.10 -3.42
CA GLU A 105 -13.20 13.18 -4.45
C GLU A 105 -13.31 11.88 -5.27
N VAL A 106 -12.25 11.08 -5.35
CA VAL A 106 -12.28 9.76 -6.00
C VAL A 106 -13.34 8.84 -5.39
N PHE A 107 -13.58 8.95 -4.07
CA PHE A 107 -14.55 8.11 -3.37
C PHE A 107 -16.01 8.59 -3.50
N GLU A 108 -16.23 9.76 -4.09
CA GLU A 108 -17.57 10.23 -4.48
C GLU A 108 -18.04 9.48 -5.73
N ASP A 109 -17.15 9.26 -6.70
CA ASP A 109 -17.45 8.64 -7.98
C ASP A 109 -17.24 7.11 -7.98
N TYR A 110 -16.34 6.61 -7.11
CA TYR A 110 -15.95 5.20 -7.09
C TYR A 110 -16.18 4.54 -5.73
N HIS A 111 -16.52 3.27 -5.75
CA HIS A 111 -16.71 2.47 -4.52
C HIS A 111 -15.40 2.11 -3.83
N GLY A 112 -14.27 2.33 -4.46
CA GLY A 112 -12.95 2.08 -3.92
C GLY A 112 -11.89 1.96 -5.01
N VAL A 113 -10.64 1.87 -4.56
CA VAL A 113 -9.47 1.74 -5.41
C VAL A 113 -8.88 0.35 -5.26
N LEU A 114 -8.50 -0.24 -6.38
CA LEU A 114 -7.87 -1.55 -6.45
C LEU A 114 -6.41 -1.41 -6.87
N THR A 115 -5.53 -2.10 -6.18
CA THR A 115 -4.11 -2.21 -6.54
C THR A 115 -3.58 -3.59 -6.19
N PRO A 116 -2.42 -4.01 -6.72
CA PRO A 116 -1.70 -5.13 -6.15
C PRO A 116 -1.35 -4.89 -4.67
N CYS A 117 -1.29 -5.94 -3.86
CA CYS A 117 -0.82 -5.82 -2.46
C CYS A 117 0.71 -5.74 -2.39
N THR A 118 1.39 -6.43 -3.29
CA THR A 118 2.84 -6.61 -3.32
C THR A 118 3.31 -6.92 -4.74
N THR A 119 4.60 -7.12 -4.93
CA THR A 119 5.23 -7.37 -6.23
C THR A 119 5.02 -8.79 -6.78
N GLY A 120 4.26 -9.62 -6.10
CA GLY A 120 3.97 -10.99 -6.51
C GLY A 120 3.46 -11.84 -5.35
N VAL A 121 3.66 -13.15 -5.42
CA VAL A 121 3.35 -14.07 -4.33
C VAL A 121 4.39 -13.99 -3.21
N ALA A 122 4.12 -14.62 -2.07
CA ALA A 122 5.05 -14.65 -0.94
C ALA A 122 6.42 -15.23 -1.32
N ASP A 123 7.50 -14.55 -0.90
CA ASP A 123 8.87 -15.01 -1.11
C ASP A 123 9.13 -16.34 -0.38
N LYS A 124 9.94 -17.20 -1.00
CA LYS A 124 10.34 -18.46 -0.38
C LYS A 124 11.34 -18.22 0.75
N GLY A 125 10.99 -18.67 1.96
CA GLY A 125 11.85 -18.62 3.14
C GLY A 125 11.50 -17.45 4.08
N LEU A 126 12.41 -17.15 5.01
CA LEU A 126 12.18 -16.16 6.08
C LEU A 126 13.10 -14.92 5.98
N LYS A 127 13.82 -14.75 4.87
CA LYS A 127 14.79 -13.65 4.70
C LYS A 127 14.17 -12.36 4.18
N SER A 128 13.00 -12.42 3.57
CA SER A 128 12.29 -11.29 2.99
C SER A 128 10.82 -11.34 3.37
N THR A 129 10.22 -10.19 3.57
CA THR A 129 8.77 -10.01 3.78
C THR A 129 8.09 -9.37 2.56
N GLY A 130 8.80 -9.30 1.44
CA GLY A 130 8.33 -8.63 0.24
C GLY A 130 8.52 -7.10 0.27
N SER A 131 7.93 -6.41 -0.70
CA SER A 131 8.04 -4.96 -0.85
C SER A 131 6.75 -4.25 -0.42
N PRO A 132 6.82 -3.17 0.41
CA PRO A 132 5.66 -2.38 0.82
C PRO A 132 5.23 -1.34 -0.22
N GLU A 133 5.83 -1.34 -1.41
CA GLU A 133 5.67 -0.25 -2.41
C GLU A 133 4.20 0.02 -2.78
N PHE A 134 3.37 -1.02 -2.85
CA PHE A 134 1.96 -0.88 -3.16
C PHE A 134 1.10 -0.42 -1.98
N CYS A 135 1.63 -0.48 -0.75
CA CYS A 135 0.92 -0.07 0.47
C CYS A 135 1.28 1.35 0.90
N THR A 136 2.48 1.83 0.54
CA THR A 136 3.08 3.07 1.07
C THR A 136 2.19 4.30 0.87
N VAL A 137 1.60 4.45 -0.31
CA VAL A 137 0.77 5.63 -0.65
C VAL A 137 -0.47 5.67 0.23
N TRP A 138 -1.15 4.56 0.38
CA TRP A 138 -2.40 4.46 1.14
C TRP A 138 -2.17 4.62 2.63
N THR A 139 -1.11 3.99 3.14
CA THR A 139 -0.66 4.16 4.53
C THR A 139 -0.30 5.62 4.82
N TYR A 140 0.40 6.28 3.92
CA TYR A 140 0.77 7.69 4.06
C TYR A 140 -0.46 8.60 4.14
N MET A 141 -1.42 8.41 3.24
CA MET A 141 -2.66 9.18 3.26
C MET A 141 -3.61 8.78 4.40
N GLY A 142 -3.32 7.69 5.14
CA GLY A 142 -4.16 7.19 6.23
C GLY A 142 -5.49 6.61 5.76
N LEU A 143 -5.51 6.01 4.56
CA LEU A 143 -6.69 5.36 3.99
C LEU A 143 -6.79 3.91 4.48
N PRO A 144 -8.01 3.42 4.80
CA PRO A 144 -8.23 2.03 5.13
C PRO A 144 -7.96 1.13 3.93
N SER A 145 -7.33 0.00 4.17
CA SER A 145 -7.06 -0.98 3.13
C SER A 145 -7.26 -2.42 3.61
N ILE A 146 -7.73 -3.27 2.71
CA ILE A 146 -7.90 -4.71 2.95
C ILE A 146 -7.31 -5.51 1.80
N SER A 147 -6.57 -6.57 2.11
CA SER A 147 -6.07 -7.53 1.13
C SER A 147 -7.09 -8.65 0.93
N LEU A 148 -7.50 -8.85 -0.30
CA LEU A 148 -8.42 -9.91 -0.71
C LEU A 148 -7.66 -10.94 -1.55
N PRO A 149 -7.56 -12.22 -1.15
CA PRO A 149 -6.85 -13.26 -1.89
C PRO A 149 -7.69 -13.78 -3.07
N LEU A 150 -7.95 -12.90 -4.03
CA LEU A 150 -8.86 -13.17 -5.15
C LEU A 150 -8.17 -13.80 -6.36
N LEU A 151 -6.85 -13.83 -6.39
CA LEU A 151 -6.08 -14.32 -7.51
C LEU A 151 -5.09 -15.40 -7.09
N THR A 152 -4.57 -16.07 -8.09
CA THR A 152 -3.49 -17.05 -7.97
C THR A 152 -2.30 -16.59 -8.81
N GLY A 153 -1.13 -16.60 -8.23
CA GLY A 153 0.13 -16.29 -8.91
C GLY A 153 1.03 -17.50 -9.02
N THR A 154 2.32 -17.25 -9.13
CA THR A 154 3.37 -18.26 -9.34
C THR A 154 3.26 -19.42 -8.34
N ASN A 155 3.42 -20.64 -8.80
CA ASN A 155 3.31 -21.88 -8.02
C ASN A 155 1.95 -22.09 -7.33
N ASN A 156 0.87 -21.59 -7.91
CA ASN A 156 -0.49 -21.65 -7.34
C ASN A 156 -0.60 -21.02 -5.94
N LEU A 157 0.28 -20.08 -5.61
CA LEU A 157 0.19 -19.36 -4.34
C LEU A 157 -0.85 -18.22 -4.40
N PRO A 158 -1.50 -17.89 -3.29
CA PRO A 158 -2.44 -16.78 -3.25
C PRO A 158 -1.79 -15.46 -3.68
N LEU A 159 -2.48 -14.69 -4.51
CA LEU A 159 -2.10 -13.36 -4.93
C LEU A 159 -3.21 -12.37 -4.51
N GLY A 160 -2.85 -11.38 -3.70
CA GLY A 160 -3.80 -10.44 -3.13
C GLY A 160 -4.06 -9.23 -4.03
N ILE A 161 -5.33 -8.84 -4.10
CA ILE A 161 -5.74 -7.51 -4.53
C ILE A 161 -5.98 -6.67 -3.29
N GLN A 162 -5.43 -5.47 -3.25
CA GLN A 162 -5.69 -4.51 -2.19
C GLN A 162 -6.88 -3.64 -2.60
N LEU A 163 -7.92 -3.64 -1.78
CA LEU A 163 -8.99 -2.64 -1.85
C LEU A 163 -8.66 -1.51 -0.88
N ILE A 164 -8.80 -0.28 -1.34
CA ILE A 164 -8.64 0.95 -0.57
C ILE A 164 -9.98 1.66 -0.54
N GLY A 165 -10.39 2.11 0.65
CA GLY A 165 -11.60 2.90 0.88
C GLY A 165 -11.33 4.28 1.40
N ASP A 166 -12.38 5.06 1.60
CA ASP A 166 -12.29 6.38 2.22
C ASP A 166 -12.17 6.30 3.75
N LYS A 167 -11.66 7.36 4.36
CA LYS A 167 -11.53 7.48 5.82
C LYS A 167 -12.89 7.52 6.50
N LEU A 168 -12.97 6.84 7.65
CA LEU A 168 -14.14 6.88 8.53
C LEU A 168 -15.44 6.33 7.89
N ASP A 169 -15.30 5.59 6.79
CA ASP A 169 -16.42 4.91 6.11
C ASP A 169 -16.26 3.38 6.12
N ASP A 170 -15.89 2.83 7.28
CA ASP A 170 -15.56 1.40 7.44
C ASP A 170 -16.74 0.50 7.08
N LEU A 171 -17.97 0.91 7.36
CA LEU A 171 -19.16 0.10 7.07
C LEU A 171 -19.34 -0.10 5.56
N ARG A 172 -19.26 0.99 4.77
CA ARG A 172 -19.29 0.92 3.31
C ARG A 172 -18.10 0.13 2.78
N PHE A 173 -16.90 0.43 3.28
CA PHE A 173 -15.65 -0.22 2.88
C PHE A 173 -15.71 -1.75 3.05
N LEU A 174 -16.16 -2.25 4.22
CA LEU A 174 -16.32 -3.68 4.47
C LEU A 174 -17.44 -4.30 3.63
N GLY A 175 -18.52 -3.55 3.37
CA GLY A 175 -19.59 -3.96 2.46
C GLY A 175 -19.07 -4.18 1.03
N VAL A 176 -18.24 -3.25 0.53
CA VAL A 176 -17.59 -3.34 -0.78
C VAL A 176 -16.62 -4.53 -0.84
N ALA A 177 -15.81 -4.73 0.21
CA ALA A 177 -14.88 -5.86 0.30
C ALA A 177 -15.64 -7.21 0.24
N ASN A 178 -16.74 -7.35 0.98
CA ASN A 178 -17.59 -8.54 0.96
C ASN A 178 -18.23 -8.76 -0.43
N TRP A 179 -18.64 -7.68 -1.10
CA TRP A 179 -19.16 -7.78 -2.47
C TRP A 179 -18.09 -8.30 -3.44
N LEU A 180 -16.88 -7.74 -3.39
CA LEU A 180 -15.75 -8.21 -4.20
C LEU A 180 -15.45 -9.69 -3.92
N GLU A 181 -15.34 -10.09 -2.66
CA GLU A 181 -15.08 -11.48 -2.30
C GLU A 181 -16.13 -12.43 -2.88
N LYS A 182 -17.42 -12.12 -2.74
CA LYS A 182 -18.51 -12.96 -3.24
C LYS A 182 -18.55 -13.06 -4.76
N ASN A 183 -18.27 -11.97 -5.47
CA ASN A 183 -18.39 -11.93 -6.92
C ASN A 183 -17.11 -12.38 -7.64
N CYS A 184 -15.96 -12.34 -6.96
CA CYS A 184 -14.67 -12.63 -7.57
C CYS A 184 -14.09 -14.01 -7.23
N LYS A 185 -14.67 -14.77 -6.29
CA LYS A 185 -14.20 -16.13 -5.91
C LYS A 185 -13.99 -17.09 -7.07
N LYS A 186 -14.74 -16.95 -8.15
CA LYS A 186 -14.61 -17.78 -9.35
C LYS A 186 -13.31 -17.55 -10.15
N TYR A 187 -12.59 -16.46 -9.87
CA TYR A 187 -11.33 -16.11 -10.53
C TYR A 187 -10.09 -16.42 -9.66
N ALA A 188 -10.31 -16.92 -8.45
CA ALA A 188 -9.26 -17.36 -7.53
C ALA A 188 -8.72 -18.77 -7.83
N LYS A 189 -9.14 -19.38 -8.97
CA LYS A 189 -8.73 -20.74 -9.38
C LYS A 189 -7.77 -20.69 -10.55
#